data_c687638311e8a230db5c91f274e00927
#
_entry.id   c687638311e8a230db5c91f274e00927
#
_cell.length_a   1.000
_cell.length_b   1.000
_cell.length_c   1.000
_cell.angle_alpha   90.00
_cell.angle_beta   90.00
_cell.angle_gamma   90.00
#
_symmetry.space_group_name_H-M   'P 1'
#
loop_
_entity.id
_entity.type
_entity.pdbx_description
1 polymer ?
#
loop_
_entity_poly.entity_id
_entity_poly.type
_entity_poly.pdbx_seq_one_letter_code
_entity_poly.pdbx_strand_id
1 'polypeptide(L)'
;TLNQLLVEMDGFDANDGVIVMAATNRADILDKALLRPGRFDRQVYVGLPDVKGREEILRVHTKNKPLGPDVSLKTIARSTAGFSGADLENLVNEAALLAARQGKKAITEKEIEEASVKVMMGPEKKSHVVTDEERRLTAYHETGHAITGYFSKHHDPVHQISIISRGGAGGYTMYLPEKDPSYVTKTAMFENIVTLLGGRVAEQLVLEDISTGASSDLQRATDTARAMVTRYGFSERMGPVVYGSDPGETFLGRDFGQGKGYSETIASEIDNEIRDIVDEAYETARRILTEHMAELHKVSAVLMEREKISGEEFKTLMEGGTLPPYDIGKGETAKPEAPAPGNAEPVQPAEQTETQQPAEPDNTQPDTQE
;
A
#
# COMPACT_ATOMS: atom_id res chain seq x y z
N THR A 1 36.22 11.92 -7.81
CA THR A 1 36.23 10.88 -6.77
C THR A 1 35.94 11.47 -5.41
N LEU A 2 35.63 10.64 -4.41
CA LEU A 2 35.31 11.09 -3.06
C LEU A 2 36.41 11.99 -2.46
N ASN A 3 37.68 11.57 -2.57
CA ASN A 3 38.82 12.34 -2.05
C ASN A 3 38.94 13.73 -2.69
N GLN A 4 38.64 13.86 -3.97
CA GLN A 4 38.65 15.17 -4.63
C GLN A 4 37.51 16.05 -4.14
N LEU A 5 36.30 15.50 -3.94
CA LEU A 5 35.18 16.22 -3.35
C LEU A 5 35.52 16.74 -1.94
N LEU A 6 36.17 15.90 -1.12
CA LEU A 6 36.61 16.29 0.23
C LEU A 6 37.61 17.43 0.19
N VAL A 7 38.58 17.41 -0.74
CA VAL A 7 39.58 18.48 -0.92
C VAL A 7 38.92 19.78 -1.37
N GLU A 8 38.01 19.73 -2.33
CA GLU A 8 37.29 20.93 -2.80
C GLU A 8 36.40 21.53 -1.69
N MET A 9 35.73 20.68 -0.90
CA MET A 9 34.92 21.16 0.23
C MET A 9 35.76 21.79 1.33
N ASP A 10 36.95 21.26 1.63
CA ASP A 10 37.86 21.81 2.60
C ASP A 10 38.58 23.07 2.07
N GLY A 11 38.55 23.32 0.77
CA GLY A 11 39.16 24.48 0.12
C GLY A 11 38.31 25.75 0.11
N PHE A 12 37.03 25.69 0.55
CA PHE A 12 36.21 26.88 0.67
C PHE A 12 36.58 27.67 1.92
N ASP A 13 37.06 28.92 1.75
CA ASP A 13 37.25 29.83 2.87
C ASP A 13 35.90 30.25 3.45
N ALA A 14 35.85 30.45 4.77
CA ALA A 14 34.63 30.79 5.51
C ALA A 14 33.92 32.08 5.01
N ASN A 15 34.55 32.84 4.16
CA ASN A 15 34.05 34.12 3.63
C ASN A 15 33.54 34.08 2.18
N ASP A 16 33.57 32.93 1.51
CA ASP A 16 33.20 32.84 0.07
C ASP A 16 31.69 32.89 -0.16
N GLY A 17 30.88 32.86 0.89
CA GLY A 17 29.40 32.91 0.78
C GLY A 17 28.76 31.72 0.05
N VAL A 18 29.51 30.65 -0.18
CA VAL A 18 29.03 29.44 -0.85
C VAL A 18 28.41 28.50 0.17
N ILE A 19 27.19 28.05 -0.11
CA ILE A 19 26.48 27.03 0.66
C ILE A 19 26.39 25.77 -0.19
N VAL A 20 26.96 24.67 0.32
CA VAL A 20 26.87 23.37 -0.35
C VAL A 20 25.73 22.55 0.27
N MET A 21 24.82 22.08 -0.57
CA MET A 21 23.71 21.23 -0.16
C MET A 21 23.74 19.92 -0.93
N ALA A 22 23.49 18.81 -0.23
CA ALA A 22 23.33 17.49 -0.82
C ALA A 22 22.07 16.83 -0.27
N ALA A 23 21.46 15.95 -1.06
CA ALA A 23 20.32 15.14 -0.63
C ALA A 23 20.57 13.67 -0.98
N THR A 24 20.14 12.78 -0.11
CA THR A 24 20.21 11.35 -0.31
C THR A 24 19.07 10.64 0.40
N ASN A 25 18.58 9.54 -0.18
CA ASN A 25 17.65 8.64 0.49
C ASN A 25 18.38 7.63 1.40
N ARG A 26 19.71 7.57 1.33
CA ARG A 26 20.54 6.65 2.08
C ARG A 26 21.71 7.38 2.75
N ALA A 27 21.41 8.00 3.88
CA ALA A 27 22.43 8.64 4.70
C ALA A 27 23.42 7.64 5.34
N ASP A 28 22.96 6.39 5.51
CA ASP A 28 23.71 5.26 6.10
C ASP A 28 24.94 4.86 5.30
N ILE A 29 24.93 5.04 3.97
CA ILE A 29 26.07 4.68 3.09
C ILE A 29 27.06 5.82 2.87
N LEU A 30 26.78 7.01 3.37
CA LEU A 30 27.68 8.14 3.23
C LEU A 30 28.98 7.92 4.04
N ASP A 31 30.09 8.28 3.44
CA ASP A 31 31.38 8.28 4.14
C ASP A 31 31.32 9.29 5.31
N LYS A 32 31.69 8.82 6.50
CA LYS A 32 31.71 9.65 7.73
C LYS A 32 32.57 10.90 7.59
N ALA A 33 33.55 10.88 6.66
CA ALA A 33 34.37 12.05 6.38
C ALA A 33 33.57 13.22 5.79
N LEU A 34 32.48 12.94 5.04
CA LEU A 34 31.59 13.98 4.51
C LEU A 34 30.76 14.67 5.58
N LEU A 35 30.51 13.98 6.69
CA LEU A 35 29.64 14.45 7.79
C LEU A 35 30.44 15.18 8.90
N ARG A 36 31.74 15.44 8.70
CA ARG A 36 32.55 16.18 9.67
C ARG A 36 32.24 17.68 9.65
N PRO A 37 32.42 18.37 10.78
CA PRO A 37 32.33 19.83 10.83
C PRO A 37 33.19 20.53 9.75
N GLY A 38 32.60 21.55 9.12
CA GLY A 38 33.23 22.25 7.99
C GLY A 38 32.87 21.66 6.61
N ARG A 39 32.09 20.58 6.57
CA ARG A 39 31.57 19.96 5.33
C ARG A 39 30.06 19.91 5.40
N PHE A 40 29.43 18.72 5.40
CA PHE A 40 27.99 18.59 5.67
C PHE A 40 27.73 18.50 7.19
N ASP A 41 27.88 19.61 7.86
CA ASP A 41 27.79 19.71 9.31
C ASP A 41 26.34 19.77 9.82
N ARG A 42 25.39 20.09 8.95
CA ARG A 42 23.96 20.11 9.25
C ARG A 42 23.23 19.04 8.49
N GLN A 43 22.62 18.12 9.24
CA GLN A 43 21.78 17.09 8.70
C GLN A 43 20.32 17.45 8.99
N VAL A 44 19.50 17.48 7.94
CA VAL A 44 18.06 17.72 8.05
C VAL A 44 17.35 16.47 7.57
N TYR A 45 16.65 15.81 8.50
CA TYR A 45 15.81 14.67 8.17
C TYR A 45 14.46 15.18 7.68
N VAL A 46 14.09 14.82 6.44
CA VAL A 46 12.79 15.13 5.85
C VAL A 46 11.92 13.89 5.96
N GLY A 47 11.06 13.86 6.97
CA GLY A 47 10.08 12.80 7.17
C GLY A 47 8.85 12.92 6.28
N LEU A 48 7.92 11.97 6.40
CA LEU A 48 6.62 12.07 5.75
C LEU A 48 5.85 13.28 6.30
N PRO A 49 5.05 13.97 5.44
CA PRO A 49 4.29 15.14 5.86
C PRO A 49 3.12 14.77 6.78
N ASP A 50 2.85 15.61 7.76
CA ASP A 50 1.62 15.55 8.56
C ASP A 50 0.40 16.02 7.76
N VAL A 51 -0.80 15.98 8.34
CA VAL A 51 -2.05 16.38 7.67
C VAL A 51 -1.96 17.78 7.07
N LYS A 52 -1.35 18.73 7.78
CA LYS A 52 -1.20 20.12 7.28
C LYS A 52 -0.22 20.19 6.12
N GLY A 53 0.92 19.52 6.25
CA GLY A 53 1.90 19.42 5.18
C GLY A 53 1.31 18.77 3.94
N ARG A 54 0.52 17.70 4.09
CA ARG A 54 -0.17 17.06 2.96
C ARG A 54 -1.18 18.00 2.29
N GLU A 55 -1.96 18.76 3.08
CA GLU A 55 -2.88 19.76 2.52
C GLU A 55 -2.14 20.86 1.73
N GLU A 56 -1.01 21.35 2.23
CA GLU A 56 -0.20 22.34 1.52
C GLU A 56 0.42 21.77 0.24
N ILE A 57 0.93 20.55 0.27
CA ILE A 57 1.46 19.84 -0.90
C ILE A 57 0.36 19.64 -1.94
N LEU A 58 -0.82 19.17 -1.54
CA LEU A 58 -1.98 19.04 -2.43
C LEU A 58 -2.36 20.38 -3.06
N ARG A 59 -2.33 21.48 -2.31
CA ARG A 59 -2.60 22.83 -2.82
C ARG A 59 -1.61 23.25 -3.90
N VAL A 60 -0.34 22.87 -3.76
CA VAL A 60 0.70 23.11 -4.79
C VAL A 60 0.40 22.31 -6.06
N HIS A 61 0.13 21.00 -5.95
CA HIS A 61 -0.06 20.13 -7.10
C HIS A 61 -1.44 20.30 -7.80
N THR A 62 -2.41 20.92 -7.12
CA THR A 62 -3.74 21.24 -7.71
C THR A 62 -3.83 22.63 -8.32
N LYS A 63 -2.82 23.51 -8.16
CA LYS A 63 -2.86 24.91 -8.61
C LYS A 63 -3.25 25.09 -10.07
N ASN A 64 -2.84 24.19 -10.95
CA ASN A 64 -3.09 24.25 -12.40
C ASN A 64 -4.11 23.19 -12.86
N LYS A 65 -4.89 22.61 -11.94
CA LYS A 65 -5.89 21.59 -12.24
C LYS A 65 -7.27 22.07 -11.78
N PRO A 66 -8.31 22.02 -12.64
CA PRO A 66 -9.64 22.42 -12.24
C PRO A 66 -10.23 21.39 -11.27
N LEU A 67 -10.58 21.85 -10.07
CA LEU A 67 -11.25 21.06 -9.04
C LEU A 67 -12.75 21.36 -9.04
N GLY A 68 -13.57 20.35 -8.79
CA GLY A 68 -14.99 20.48 -8.55
C GLY A 68 -15.28 21.15 -7.20
N PRO A 69 -16.49 21.71 -7.01
CA PRO A 69 -16.88 22.36 -5.76
C PRO A 69 -17.03 21.38 -4.59
N ASP A 70 -17.13 20.11 -4.85
CA ASP A 70 -17.22 18.99 -3.91
C ASP A 70 -15.85 18.58 -3.33
N VAL A 71 -14.74 18.99 -3.95
CA VAL A 71 -13.40 18.57 -3.56
C VAL A 71 -12.87 19.36 -2.38
N SER A 72 -12.58 18.68 -1.28
CA SER A 72 -11.96 19.24 -0.08
C SER A 72 -10.51 18.74 0.08
N LEU A 73 -9.51 19.61 -0.15
CA LEU A 73 -8.10 19.26 0.04
C LEU A 73 -7.80 18.81 1.47
N LYS A 74 -8.50 19.34 2.45
CA LYS A 74 -8.38 18.95 3.84
C LYS A 74 -8.86 17.51 4.08
N THR A 75 -9.96 17.11 3.43
CA THR A 75 -10.48 15.73 3.50
C THR A 75 -9.49 14.78 2.84
N ILE A 76 -8.99 15.13 1.66
CA ILE A 76 -7.98 14.35 0.94
C ILE A 76 -6.69 14.20 1.77
N ALA A 77 -6.21 15.28 2.40
CA ALA A 77 -5.03 15.24 3.26
C ALA A 77 -5.19 14.29 4.46
N ARG A 78 -6.42 14.15 4.97
CA ARG A 78 -6.74 13.17 6.03
C ARG A 78 -6.73 11.74 5.48
N SER A 79 -7.33 11.51 4.32
CA SER A 79 -7.44 10.17 3.71
C SER A 79 -6.13 9.64 3.11
N THR A 80 -5.09 10.46 3.06
CA THR A 80 -3.77 10.10 2.51
C THR A 80 -2.68 10.01 3.58
N ALA A 81 -3.02 9.48 4.76
CA ALA A 81 -2.03 9.22 5.81
C ALA A 81 -0.90 8.32 5.28
N GLY A 82 0.35 8.70 5.58
CA GLY A 82 1.52 7.97 5.10
C GLY A 82 1.98 8.30 3.67
N PHE A 83 1.27 9.15 2.93
CA PHE A 83 1.69 9.56 1.59
C PHE A 83 2.86 10.55 1.66
N SER A 84 3.84 10.35 0.79
CA SER A 84 4.90 11.31 0.50
C SER A 84 4.39 12.43 -0.42
N GLY A 85 5.21 13.46 -0.62
CA GLY A 85 4.90 14.50 -1.61
C GLY A 85 4.73 13.95 -3.03
N ALA A 86 5.52 12.96 -3.41
CA ALA A 86 5.44 12.29 -4.70
C ALA A 86 4.15 11.47 -4.86
N ASP A 87 3.70 10.78 -3.80
CA ASP A 87 2.43 10.04 -3.83
C ASP A 87 1.24 10.98 -3.99
N LEU A 88 1.26 12.14 -3.31
CA LEU A 88 0.22 13.17 -3.44
C LEU A 88 0.20 13.81 -4.84
N GLU A 89 1.35 14.05 -5.45
CA GLU A 89 1.44 14.49 -6.83
C GLU A 89 0.85 13.45 -7.79
N ASN A 90 1.24 12.19 -7.62
CA ASN A 90 0.74 11.07 -8.42
C ASN A 90 -0.79 10.92 -8.26
N LEU A 91 -1.30 11.00 -7.04
CA LEU A 91 -2.74 10.99 -6.75
C LEU A 91 -3.49 12.03 -7.58
N VAL A 92 -3.04 13.28 -7.51
CA VAL A 92 -3.69 14.40 -8.23
C VAL A 92 -3.57 14.24 -9.75
N ASN A 93 -2.47 13.70 -10.26
CA ASN A 93 -2.29 13.41 -11.69
C ASN A 93 -3.21 12.27 -12.14
N GLU A 94 -3.30 11.19 -11.39
CA GLU A 94 -4.21 10.07 -11.69
C GLU A 94 -5.67 10.50 -11.66
N ALA A 95 -6.08 11.32 -10.70
CA ALA A 95 -7.43 11.87 -10.63
C ALA A 95 -7.75 12.75 -11.86
N ALA A 96 -6.79 13.57 -12.31
CA ALA A 96 -6.93 14.37 -13.52
C ALA A 96 -7.08 13.51 -14.79
N LEU A 97 -6.29 12.42 -14.88
CA LEU A 97 -6.39 11.47 -16.00
C LEU A 97 -7.73 10.73 -15.99
N LEU A 98 -8.24 10.36 -14.83
CA LEU A 98 -9.57 9.73 -14.70
C LEU A 98 -10.67 10.69 -15.13
N ALA A 99 -10.66 11.95 -14.68
CA ALA A 99 -11.60 12.98 -15.10
C ALA A 99 -11.57 13.21 -16.61
N ALA A 100 -10.37 13.31 -17.19
CA ALA A 100 -10.19 13.51 -18.64
C ALA A 100 -10.74 12.32 -19.46
N ARG A 101 -10.51 11.08 -19.02
CA ARG A 101 -11.05 9.87 -19.67
C ARG A 101 -12.59 9.82 -19.67
N GLN A 102 -13.20 10.40 -18.64
CA GLN A 102 -14.67 10.51 -18.50
C GLN A 102 -15.22 11.77 -19.19
N GLY A 103 -14.39 12.56 -19.89
CA GLY A 103 -14.82 13.80 -20.55
C GLY A 103 -15.22 14.92 -19.59
N LYS A 104 -14.86 14.84 -18.30
CA LYS A 104 -15.15 15.85 -17.28
C LYS A 104 -14.22 17.04 -17.42
N LYS A 105 -14.74 18.25 -17.12
CA LYS A 105 -13.98 19.49 -17.15
C LYS A 105 -13.27 19.82 -15.83
N ALA A 106 -13.61 19.13 -14.76
CA ALA A 106 -13.03 19.28 -13.43
C ALA A 106 -12.91 17.93 -12.75
N ILE A 107 -11.95 17.84 -11.82
CA ILE A 107 -11.75 16.67 -10.96
C ILE A 107 -12.76 16.76 -9.84
N THR A 108 -13.58 15.71 -9.63
CA THR A 108 -14.53 15.62 -8.52
C THR A 108 -13.98 14.73 -7.42
N GLU A 109 -14.64 14.70 -6.26
CA GLU A 109 -14.25 13.83 -5.12
C GLU A 109 -14.17 12.35 -5.55
N LYS A 110 -15.08 11.91 -6.43
CA LYS A 110 -15.10 10.53 -6.96
C LYS A 110 -13.80 10.14 -7.66
N GLU A 111 -13.24 11.00 -8.54
CA GLU A 111 -11.97 10.73 -9.21
C GLU A 111 -10.81 10.72 -8.24
N ILE A 112 -10.84 11.54 -7.20
CA ILE A 112 -9.82 11.56 -6.16
C ILE A 112 -9.84 10.26 -5.35
N GLU A 113 -11.02 9.80 -4.93
CA GLU A 113 -11.17 8.53 -4.23
C GLU A 113 -10.66 7.36 -5.07
N GLU A 114 -11.08 7.28 -6.33
CA GLU A 114 -10.65 6.22 -7.24
C GLU A 114 -9.14 6.27 -7.51
N ALA A 115 -8.58 7.47 -7.67
CA ALA A 115 -7.14 7.65 -7.82
C ALA A 115 -6.38 7.27 -6.55
N SER A 116 -6.91 7.58 -5.36
CA SER A 116 -6.32 7.20 -4.07
C SER A 116 -6.23 5.68 -3.95
N VAL A 117 -7.32 4.98 -4.25
CA VAL A 117 -7.33 3.51 -4.27
C VAL A 117 -6.34 2.96 -5.30
N LYS A 118 -6.28 3.56 -6.49
CA LYS A 118 -5.34 3.15 -7.55
C LYS A 118 -3.88 3.34 -7.16
N VAL A 119 -3.55 4.42 -6.47
CA VAL A 119 -2.17 4.69 -6.01
C VAL A 119 -1.78 3.70 -4.91
N MET A 120 -2.69 3.39 -3.97
CA MET A 120 -2.42 2.47 -2.86
C MET A 120 -2.40 0.99 -3.27
N MET A 121 -3.37 0.56 -4.08
CA MET A 121 -3.65 -0.85 -4.37
C MET A 121 -3.29 -1.26 -5.80
N GLY A 122 -2.99 -0.29 -6.65
CA GLY A 122 -2.78 -0.54 -8.09
C GLY A 122 -4.07 -0.47 -8.93
N PRO A 123 -3.94 -0.68 -10.25
CA PRO A 123 -5.07 -0.62 -11.16
C PRO A 123 -6.01 -1.81 -10.98
N GLU A 124 -7.28 -1.58 -11.30
CA GLU A 124 -8.31 -2.62 -11.35
C GLU A 124 -8.01 -3.66 -12.46
N LYS A 125 -8.15 -4.94 -12.13
CA LYS A 125 -7.98 -6.06 -13.06
C LYS A 125 -9.28 -6.37 -13.81
N LYS A 126 -9.55 -5.66 -14.90
CA LYS A 126 -10.78 -5.85 -15.70
C LYS A 126 -10.86 -7.16 -16.49
N SER A 127 -9.74 -7.83 -16.68
CA SER A 127 -9.66 -9.08 -17.49
C SER A 127 -9.75 -10.35 -16.65
N HIS A 128 -9.80 -10.26 -15.33
CA HIS A 128 -9.88 -11.43 -14.46
C HIS A 128 -11.33 -11.88 -14.33
N VAL A 129 -11.62 -13.08 -14.79
CA VAL A 129 -12.94 -13.72 -14.60
C VAL A 129 -12.91 -14.36 -13.22
N VAL A 130 -13.59 -13.76 -12.27
CA VAL A 130 -13.71 -14.26 -10.89
C VAL A 130 -14.92 -15.19 -10.82
N THR A 131 -14.74 -16.38 -10.28
CA THR A 131 -15.85 -17.32 -10.04
C THR A 131 -16.73 -16.87 -8.88
N ASP A 132 -17.97 -17.37 -8.82
CA ASP A 132 -18.86 -17.06 -7.69
C ASP A 132 -18.31 -17.56 -6.35
N GLU A 133 -17.55 -18.65 -6.35
CA GLU A 133 -16.87 -19.17 -5.17
C GLU A 133 -15.76 -18.23 -4.71
N GLU A 134 -14.92 -17.74 -5.62
CA GLU A 134 -13.87 -16.77 -5.32
C GLU A 134 -14.47 -15.43 -4.84
N ARG A 135 -15.57 -14.97 -5.45
CA ARG A 135 -16.29 -13.77 -5.00
C ARG A 135 -16.82 -13.94 -3.58
N ARG A 136 -17.41 -15.09 -3.29
CA ARG A 136 -17.92 -15.42 -1.95
C ARG A 136 -16.78 -15.46 -0.94
N LEU A 137 -15.69 -16.15 -1.26
CA LEU A 137 -14.49 -16.21 -0.40
C LEU A 137 -13.99 -14.80 -0.08
N THR A 138 -13.75 -13.98 -1.10
CA THR A 138 -13.28 -12.60 -0.94
C THR A 138 -14.28 -11.76 -0.12
N ALA A 139 -15.59 -11.91 -0.35
CA ALA A 139 -16.59 -11.14 0.39
C ALA A 139 -16.56 -11.45 1.90
N TYR A 140 -16.44 -12.72 2.28
CA TYR A 140 -16.32 -13.09 3.68
C TYR A 140 -14.98 -12.68 4.28
N HIS A 141 -13.89 -12.81 3.53
CA HIS A 141 -12.56 -12.37 3.94
C HIS A 141 -12.54 -10.87 4.28
N GLU A 142 -12.95 -10.02 3.34
CA GLU A 142 -12.97 -8.57 3.54
C GLU A 142 -13.95 -8.13 4.62
N THR A 143 -15.12 -8.79 4.69
CA THR A 143 -16.07 -8.54 5.78
C THR A 143 -15.48 -8.94 7.14
N GLY A 144 -14.70 -10.01 7.19
CA GLY A 144 -14.00 -10.44 8.41
C GLY A 144 -13.08 -9.36 8.95
N HIS A 145 -12.26 -8.75 8.09
CA HIS A 145 -11.44 -7.60 8.44
C HIS A 145 -12.28 -6.42 8.93
N ALA A 146 -13.33 -6.08 8.19
CA ALA A 146 -14.17 -4.93 8.52
C ALA A 146 -14.86 -5.07 9.88
N ILE A 147 -15.43 -6.24 10.22
CA ILE A 147 -16.11 -6.48 11.47
C ILE A 147 -15.13 -6.50 12.64
N THR A 148 -14.01 -7.20 12.53
CA THR A 148 -13.00 -7.21 13.58
C THR A 148 -12.43 -5.82 13.85
N GLY A 149 -12.20 -5.02 12.80
CA GLY A 149 -11.79 -3.62 12.93
C GLY A 149 -12.89 -2.74 13.60
N TYR A 150 -14.16 -2.94 13.24
CA TYR A 150 -15.29 -2.18 13.81
C TYR A 150 -15.45 -2.39 15.32
N PHE A 151 -15.20 -3.60 15.81
CA PHE A 151 -15.28 -3.91 17.24
C PHE A 151 -13.95 -3.71 17.98
N SER A 152 -12.89 -3.31 17.29
CA SER A 152 -11.61 -2.93 17.88
C SER A 152 -11.60 -1.44 18.23
N LYS A 153 -11.47 -1.12 19.52
CA LYS A 153 -11.68 0.24 20.03
C LYS A 153 -10.66 1.26 19.53
N HIS A 154 -9.43 0.82 19.29
CA HIS A 154 -8.30 1.69 18.89
C HIS A 154 -7.96 1.53 17.42
N HIS A 155 -8.79 0.81 16.66
CA HIS A 155 -8.64 0.67 15.22
C HIS A 155 -9.33 1.82 14.49
N ASP A 156 -8.79 2.20 13.33
CA ASP A 156 -9.37 3.23 12.48
C ASP A 156 -10.70 2.77 11.89
N PRO A 157 -11.65 3.68 11.66
CA PRO A 157 -12.94 3.33 11.08
C PRO A 157 -12.81 2.83 9.64
N VAL A 158 -13.68 1.90 9.27
CA VAL A 158 -13.79 1.41 7.90
C VAL A 158 -14.24 2.55 6.99
N HIS A 159 -13.46 2.82 5.94
CA HIS A 159 -13.79 3.80 4.91
C HIS A 159 -14.49 3.14 3.71
N GLN A 160 -14.00 1.98 3.31
CA GLN A 160 -14.52 1.27 2.14
C GLN A 160 -14.16 -0.20 2.19
N ILE A 161 -15.06 -1.06 1.70
CA ILE A 161 -14.83 -2.48 1.48
C ILE A 161 -15.13 -2.78 0.02
N SER A 162 -14.28 -3.55 -0.65
CA SER A 162 -14.48 -3.94 -2.04
C SER A 162 -13.95 -5.33 -2.33
N ILE A 163 -14.69 -6.07 -3.15
CA ILE A 163 -14.29 -7.36 -3.69
C ILE A 163 -13.80 -7.27 -5.16
N ILE A 164 -13.58 -6.05 -5.64
CA ILE A 164 -13.02 -5.80 -6.97
C ILE A 164 -11.51 -6.01 -6.90
N SER A 165 -10.99 -6.95 -7.67
CA SER A 165 -9.57 -7.29 -7.69
C SER A 165 -8.71 -6.13 -8.21
N ARG A 166 -7.66 -5.77 -7.44
CA ARG A 166 -6.69 -4.72 -7.79
C ARG A 166 -5.26 -5.17 -7.53
N GLY A 167 -4.34 -4.82 -8.41
CA GLY A 167 -2.93 -5.18 -8.24
C GLY A 167 -2.74 -6.68 -7.99
N GLY A 168 -2.27 -7.06 -6.81
CA GLY A 168 -2.11 -8.46 -6.34
C GLY A 168 -3.25 -8.96 -5.47
N ALA A 169 -4.20 -8.09 -5.05
CA ALA A 169 -5.25 -8.43 -4.11
C ALA A 169 -6.56 -8.84 -4.80
N GLY A 170 -7.30 -9.78 -4.22
CA GLY A 170 -8.63 -10.19 -4.65
C GLY A 170 -9.71 -9.17 -4.27
N GLY A 171 -9.56 -8.52 -3.12
CA GLY A 171 -10.38 -7.46 -2.58
C GLY A 171 -9.56 -6.55 -1.67
N TYR A 172 -10.22 -5.65 -0.97
CA TYR A 172 -9.58 -4.82 0.07
C TYR A 172 -10.59 -4.23 1.04
N THR A 173 -10.14 -4.06 2.28
CA THR A 173 -10.81 -3.27 3.31
C THR A 173 -9.92 -2.09 3.65
N MET A 174 -10.42 -0.87 3.39
CA MET A 174 -9.70 0.38 3.63
C MET A 174 -10.17 1.01 4.92
N TYR A 175 -9.23 1.45 5.72
CA TYR A 175 -9.46 2.19 6.96
C TYR A 175 -8.97 3.62 6.80
N LEU A 176 -9.65 4.55 7.44
CA LEU A 176 -9.31 5.96 7.36
C LEU A 176 -8.99 6.50 8.75
N PRO A 177 -7.73 6.85 9.02
CA PRO A 177 -7.35 7.44 10.29
C PRO A 177 -8.08 8.77 10.53
N GLU A 178 -8.70 8.90 11.69
CA GLU A 178 -9.28 10.19 12.10
C GLU A 178 -8.21 11.24 12.44
N LYS A 179 -7.05 10.78 12.90
CA LYS A 179 -5.89 11.60 13.28
C LYS A 179 -4.61 10.87 12.90
N ASP A 180 -3.54 11.61 12.64
CA ASP A 180 -2.19 11.04 12.54
C ASP A 180 -1.66 10.81 13.97
N PRO A 181 -1.61 9.58 14.48
CA PRO A 181 -1.14 9.33 15.83
C PRO A 181 0.38 9.49 15.88
N SER A 182 0.87 10.27 16.87
CA SER A 182 2.31 10.38 17.12
C SER A 182 2.89 9.12 17.79
N TYR A 183 2.04 8.32 18.44
CA TYR A 183 2.44 7.11 19.16
C TYR A 183 1.36 6.03 18.97
N VAL A 184 1.82 4.78 18.84
CA VAL A 184 0.96 3.60 18.78
C VAL A 184 1.11 2.82 20.09
N THR A 185 0.00 2.46 20.73
CA THR A 185 0.00 1.72 22.00
C THR A 185 0.08 0.20 21.78
N LYS A 186 0.50 -0.55 22.81
CA LYS A 186 0.47 -2.03 22.81
C LYS A 186 -0.91 -2.55 22.38
N THR A 187 -1.98 -2.00 22.95
CA THR A 187 -3.35 -2.41 22.65
C THR A 187 -3.74 -2.13 21.20
N ALA A 188 -3.38 -0.96 20.66
CA ALA A 188 -3.67 -0.64 19.26
C ALA A 188 -2.90 -1.56 18.28
N MET A 189 -1.66 -1.94 18.58
CA MET A 189 -0.92 -2.92 17.79
C MET A 189 -1.55 -4.31 17.86
N PHE A 190 -1.99 -4.73 19.04
CA PHE A 190 -2.69 -6.00 19.22
C PHE A 190 -4.01 -6.02 18.44
N GLU A 191 -4.85 -4.98 18.57
CA GLU A 191 -6.11 -4.86 17.83
C GLU A 191 -5.87 -4.84 16.30
N ASN A 192 -4.77 -4.26 15.83
CA ASN A 192 -4.37 -4.35 14.42
C ASN A 192 -4.09 -5.80 13.99
N ILE A 193 -3.40 -6.59 14.84
CA ILE A 193 -3.19 -8.03 14.56
C ILE A 193 -4.54 -8.76 14.50
N VAL A 194 -5.46 -8.49 15.43
CA VAL A 194 -6.82 -9.07 15.43
C VAL A 194 -7.53 -8.77 14.10
N THR A 195 -7.45 -7.53 13.64
CA THR A 195 -8.06 -7.11 12.38
C THR A 195 -7.42 -7.80 11.16
N LEU A 196 -6.09 -7.91 11.12
CA LEU A 196 -5.37 -8.62 10.06
C LEU A 196 -5.74 -10.12 9.98
N LEU A 197 -6.05 -10.73 11.10
CA LEU A 197 -6.45 -12.14 11.15
C LEU A 197 -7.94 -12.36 10.83
N GLY A 198 -8.76 -11.29 10.88
CA GLY A 198 -10.21 -11.34 10.70
C GLY A 198 -10.65 -12.01 9.40
N GLY A 199 -9.97 -11.72 8.28
CA GLY A 199 -10.28 -12.33 6.99
C GLY A 199 -10.15 -13.85 6.99
N ARG A 200 -9.01 -14.35 7.45
CA ARG A 200 -8.73 -15.80 7.57
C ARG A 200 -9.70 -16.50 8.52
N VAL A 201 -10.03 -15.86 9.63
CA VAL A 201 -10.98 -16.42 10.61
C VAL A 201 -12.39 -16.50 10.02
N ALA A 202 -12.81 -15.50 9.24
CA ALA A 202 -14.09 -15.50 8.55
C ALA A 202 -14.17 -16.65 7.51
N GLU A 203 -13.11 -16.87 6.73
CA GLU A 203 -13.01 -18.02 5.82
C GLU A 203 -13.23 -19.32 6.59
N GLN A 204 -12.49 -19.54 7.65
CA GLN A 204 -12.58 -20.78 8.44
C GLN A 204 -13.95 -21.01 9.06
N LEU A 205 -14.60 -19.96 9.59
CA LEU A 205 -15.89 -20.08 10.25
C LEU A 205 -17.04 -20.37 9.28
N VAL A 206 -16.98 -19.85 8.03
CA VAL A 206 -18.11 -19.88 7.10
C VAL A 206 -17.90 -20.84 5.95
N LEU A 207 -16.65 -21.00 5.49
CA LEU A 207 -16.32 -21.86 4.34
C LEU A 207 -15.75 -23.21 4.78
N GLU A 208 -15.48 -23.38 6.09
CA GLU A 208 -14.86 -24.56 6.68
C GLU A 208 -13.48 -24.89 6.06
N ASP A 209 -12.89 -23.91 5.35
CA ASP A 209 -11.60 -24.01 4.67
C ASP A 209 -10.86 -22.67 4.78
N ILE A 210 -9.60 -22.66 4.39
CA ILE A 210 -8.73 -21.48 4.42
C ILE A 210 -7.97 -21.36 3.10
N SER A 211 -7.81 -20.13 2.63
CA SER A 211 -7.14 -19.85 1.37
C SER A 211 -5.73 -19.30 1.56
N THR A 212 -4.97 -19.26 0.47
CA THR A 212 -3.68 -18.57 0.41
C THR A 212 -3.83 -17.04 0.36
N GLY A 213 -5.05 -16.53 0.20
CA GLY A 213 -5.33 -15.09 0.13
C GLY A 213 -4.87 -14.32 1.36
N ALA A 214 -4.98 -14.95 2.54
CA ALA A 214 -4.53 -14.36 3.81
C ALA A 214 -3.00 -14.31 4.01
N SER A 215 -2.16 -14.67 3.03
CA SER A 215 -0.70 -14.77 3.21
C SER A 215 -0.06 -13.43 3.58
N SER A 216 -0.50 -12.34 2.96
CA SER A 216 -0.04 -10.98 3.26
C SER A 216 -0.42 -10.54 4.67
N ASP A 217 -1.64 -10.86 5.10
CA ASP A 217 -2.14 -10.48 6.42
C ASP A 217 -1.45 -11.25 7.53
N LEU A 218 -1.19 -12.54 7.31
CA LEU A 218 -0.38 -13.36 8.22
C LEU A 218 1.05 -12.83 8.35
N GLN A 219 1.67 -12.42 7.23
CA GLN A 219 3.00 -11.83 7.26
C GLN A 219 3.00 -10.54 8.09
N ARG A 220 2.07 -9.62 7.81
CA ARG A 220 1.94 -8.34 8.53
C ARG A 220 1.61 -8.54 10.01
N ALA A 221 0.73 -9.48 10.34
CA ALA A 221 0.41 -9.84 11.73
C ALA A 221 1.66 -10.35 12.47
N THR A 222 2.42 -11.25 11.84
CA THR A 222 3.67 -11.79 12.42
C THR A 222 4.73 -10.71 12.59
N ASP A 223 4.92 -9.83 11.60
CA ASP A 223 5.89 -8.73 11.66
C ASP A 223 5.52 -7.72 12.75
N THR A 224 4.22 -7.44 12.92
CA THR A 224 3.71 -6.57 13.98
C THR A 224 3.96 -7.20 15.37
N ALA A 225 3.62 -8.48 15.57
CA ALA A 225 3.89 -9.19 16.81
C ALA A 225 5.39 -9.25 17.11
N ARG A 226 6.23 -9.51 16.10
CA ARG A 226 7.69 -9.48 16.24
C ARG A 226 8.19 -8.11 16.68
N ALA A 227 7.69 -7.02 16.08
CA ALA A 227 8.04 -5.68 16.48
C ALA A 227 7.61 -5.35 17.93
N MET A 228 6.44 -5.81 18.35
CA MET A 228 5.97 -5.68 19.74
C MET A 228 6.95 -6.30 20.73
N VAL A 229 7.45 -7.51 20.43
CA VAL A 229 8.38 -8.25 21.31
C VAL A 229 9.79 -7.68 21.24
N THR A 230 10.34 -7.52 20.02
CA THR A 230 11.77 -7.26 19.84
C THR A 230 12.15 -5.78 19.82
N ARG A 231 11.26 -4.91 19.30
CA ARG A 231 11.58 -3.50 19.10
C ARG A 231 10.98 -2.58 20.16
N TYR A 232 9.76 -2.88 20.60
CA TYR A 232 9.03 -2.00 21.52
C TYR A 232 9.01 -2.49 22.96
N GLY A 233 9.49 -3.71 23.24
CA GLY A 233 9.51 -4.29 24.59
C GLY A 233 8.11 -4.40 25.20
N PHE A 234 7.10 -4.75 24.41
CA PHE A 234 5.71 -4.85 24.86
C PHE A 234 5.34 -6.23 25.45
N SER A 235 6.26 -7.16 25.45
CA SER A 235 6.09 -8.46 26.11
C SER A 235 6.36 -8.33 27.60
N GLU A 236 5.46 -8.87 28.45
CA GLU A 236 5.68 -8.93 29.89
C GLU A 236 6.73 -9.98 30.26
N ARG A 237 6.79 -11.08 29.51
CA ARG A 237 7.71 -12.20 29.73
C ARG A 237 9.14 -11.84 29.34
N MET A 238 9.32 -11.13 28.22
CA MET A 238 10.63 -10.72 27.73
C MET A 238 11.13 -9.40 28.37
N GLY A 239 10.22 -8.65 29.01
CA GLY A 239 10.50 -7.36 29.61
C GLY A 239 10.71 -6.21 28.61
N PRO A 240 10.96 -4.98 29.10
CA PRO A 240 11.17 -3.81 28.27
C PRO A 240 12.60 -3.75 27.70
N VAL A 241 12.97 -4.73 26.90
CA VAL A 241 14.30 -4.92 26.31
C VAL A 241 14.17 -4.92 24.79
N VAL A 242 15.12 -4.29 24.09
CA VAL A 242 15.25 -4.33 22.63
C VAL A 242 16.15 -5.50 22.25
N TYR A 243 15.65 -6.41 21.41
CA TYR A 243 16.37 -7.57 20.90
C TYR A 243 16.70 -7.39 19.41
N GLY A 244 17.97 -7.54 19.06
CA GLY A 244 18.46 -7.41 17.69
C GLY A 244 19.03 -6.02 17.37
N SER A 245 19.81 -5.94 16.31
CA SER A 245 20.29 -4.68 15.72
C SER A 245 19.25 -4.14 14.74
N ASP A 246 19.19 -2.81 14.64
CA ASP A 246 18.30 -2.12 13.69
C ASP A 246 18.60 -2.59 12.25
N PRO A 247 17.59 -2.98 11.45
CA PRO A 247 17.81 -3.38 10.03
C PRO A 247 18.47 -2.28 9.19
N GLY A 248 18.50 -1.04 9.69
CA GLY A 248 19.18 0.11 9.06
C GLY A 248 20.70 0.11 9.17
N GLU A 249 21.30 -0.72 10.03
CA GLU A 249 22.78 -0.78 10.20
C GLU A 249 23.48 -1.87 9.36
N THR A 250 22.85 -2.42 8.33
CA THR A 250 23.52 -3.32 7.40
C THR A 250 24.56 -2.56 6.58
N PHE A 251 25.77 -2.47 7.11
CA PHE A 251 26.95 -1.97 6.40
C PHE A 251 27.28 -2.97 5.27
N LEU A 252 27.12 -2.55 4.02
CA LEU A 252 27.58 -3.30 2.84
C LEU A 252 29.07 -3.64 3.00
N GLY A 253 29.38 -4.86 3.38
CA GLY A 253 30.75 -5.37 3.55
C GLY A 253 30.98 -6.22 4.82
N ARG A 254 30.01 -6.38 5.71
CA ARG A 254 30.12 -7.22 6.92
C ARG A 254 29.06 -8.32 7.00
N ASP A 255 28.59 -8.81 5.88
CA ASP A 255 27.53 -9.86 5.81
C ASP A 255 28.00 -11.26 6.20
N PHE A 256 29.24 -11.40 6.68
CA PHE A 256 29.76 -12.67 7.19
C PHE A 256 29.86 -12.61 8.72
N GLY A 257 28.72 -12.93 9.42
CA GLY A 257 28.76 -13.27 10.84
C GLY A 257 28.10 -12.33 11.83
N GLN A 258 27.11 -11.49 11.44
CA GLN A 258 26.24 -10.87 12.45
C GLN A 258 25.30 -11.93 13.01
N GLY A 259 25.70 -12.53 14.13
CA GLY A 259 24.82 -13.31 14.97
C GLY A 259 23.61 -12.45 15.37
N LYS A 260 22.45 -13.09 15.66
CA LYS A 260 21.19 -12.46 16.05
C LYS A 260 21.28 -11.46 17.22
N GLY A 261 22.47 -11.21 17.78
CA GLY A 261 22.71 -10.34 18.93
C GLY A 261 22.17 -10.88 20.26
N TYR A 262 21.56 -12.06 20.24
CA TYR A 262 21.01 -12.77 21.41
C TYR A 262 21.17 -14.29 21.26
N SER A 263 21.09 -15.01 22.40
CA SER A 263 21.27 -16.46 22.46
C SER A 263 20.13 -17.24 21.81
N GLU A 264 20.36 -18.52 21.45
CA GLU A 264 19.30 -19.40 20.91
C GLU A 264 18.14 -19.59 21.90
N THR A 265 18.39 -19.54 23.20
CA THR A 265 17.36 -19.56 24.22
C THR A 265 16.42 -18.36 24.09
N ILE A 266 16.98 -17.15 24.00
CA ILE A 266 16.21 -15.93 23.79
C ILE A 266 15.47 -15.97 22.45
N ALA A 267 16.09 -16.48 21.38
CA ALA A 267 15.43 -16.67 20.09
C ALA A 267 14.16 -17.53 20.22
N SER A 268 14.28 -18.67 20.93
CA SER A 268 13.13 -19.55 21.17
C SER A 268 12.04 -18.88 22.01
N GLU A 269 12.40 -18.07 23.00
CA GLU A 269 11.44 -17.32 23.81
C GLU A 269 10.73 -16.24 22.97
N ILE A 270 11.44 -15.52 22.09
CA ILE A 270 10.86 -14.57 21.13
C ILE A 270 9.87 -15.27 20.21
N ASP A 271 10.23 -16.43 19.64
CA ASP A 271 9.35 -17.16 18.72
C ASP A 271 8.09 -17.69 19.44
N ASN A 272 8.20 -18.11 20.70
CA ASN A 272 7.05 -18.51 21.50
C ASN A 272 6.14 -17.31 21.81
N GLU A 273 6.70 -16.17 22.20
CA GLU A 273 5.94 -14.97 22.52
C GLU A 273 5.21 -14.42 21.30
N ILE A 274 5.85 -14.42 20.11
CA ILE A 274 5.20 -14.05 18.86
C ILE A 274 4.01 -14.96 18.57
N ARG A 275 4.17 -16.28 18.76
CA ARG A 275 3.09 -17.24 18.56
C ARG A 275 1.95 -16.99 19.53
N ASP A 276 2.26 -16.81 20.82
CA ASP A 276 1.26 -16.56 21.86
C ASP A 276 0.42 -15.31 21.54
N ILE A 277 1.06 -14.21 21.09
CA ILE A 277 0.38 -12.98 20.67
C ILE A 277 -0.54 -13.22 19.46
N VAL A 278 -0.06 -13.93 18.44
CA VAL A 278 -0.84 -14.22 17.22
C VAL A 278 -2.00 -15.16 17.54
N ASP A 279 -1.80 -16.19 18.38
CA ASP A 279 -2.84 -17.13 18.78
C ASP A 279 -3.92 -16.43 19.63
N GLU A 280 -3.55 -15.56 20.57
CA GLU A 280 -4.48 -14.74 21.35
C GLU A 280 -5.31 -13.80 20.45
N ALA A 281 -4.68 -13.15 19.47
CA ALA A 281 -5.34 -12.29 18.51
C ALA A 281 -6.29 -13.09 17.61
N TYR A 282 -5.90 -14.29 17.20
CA TYR A 282 -6.73 -15.20 16.41
C TYR A 282 -8.00 -15.61 17.17
N GLU A 283 -7.88 -16.04 18.43
CA GLU A 283 -9.01 -16.39 19.28
C GLU A 283 -9.92 -15.17 19.57
N THR A 284 -9.33 -13.98 19.69
CA THR A 284 -10.08 -12.74 19.84
C THR A 284 -10.90 -12.43 18.58
N ALA A 285 -10.29 -12.53 17.39
CA ALA A 285 -11.00 -12.37 16.12
C ALA A 285 -12.12 -13.40 15.96
N ARG A 286 -11.84 -14.66 16.31
CA ARG A 286 -12.82 -15.75 16.27
C ARG A 286 -14.03 -15.49 17.16
N ARG A 287 -13.80 -15.01 18.37
CA ARG A 287 -14.87 -14.64 19.29
C ARG A 287 -15.73 -13.53 18.73
N ILE A 288 -15.12 -12.43 18.26
CA ILE A 288 -15.82 -11.29 17.67
C ILE A 288 -16.71 -11.76 16.51
N LEU A 289 -16.15 -12.51 15.56
CA LEU A 289 -16.90 -12.95 14.38
C LEU A 289 -17.98 -13.99 14.71
N THR A 290 -17.78 -14.83 15.73
CA THR A 290 -18.80 -15.77 16.18
C THR A 290 -19.97 -15.04 16.84
N GLU A 291 -19.71 -14.02 17.66
CA GLU A 291 -20.73 -13.18 18.29
C GLU A 291 -21.53 -12.36 17.26
N HIS A 292 -20.91 -12.01 16.11
CA HIS A 292 -21.48 -11.18 15.07
C HIS A 292 -21.66 -11.91 13.72
N MET A 293 -21.97 -13.20 13.79
CA MET A 293 -22.13 -14.05 12.59
C MET A 293 -23.27 -13.56 11.68
N ALA A 294 -24.34 -13.02 12.25
CA ALA A 294 -25.47 -12.49 11.47
C ALA A 294 -25.06 -11.27 10.65
N GLU A 295 -24.29 -10.37 11.22
CA GLU A 295 -23.71 -9.20 10.54
C GLU A 295 -22.71 -9.62 9.48
N LEU A 296 -21.88 -10.64 9.75
CA LEU A 296 -20.93 -11.21 8.80
C LEU A 296 -21.64 -11.69 7.54
N HIS A 297 -22.71 -12.48 7.69
CA HIS A 297 -23.50 -12.94 6.55
C HIS A 297 -24.20 -11.79 5.82
N LYS A 298 -24.77 -10.85 6.54
CA LYS A 298 -25.51 -9.70 5.98
C LYS A 298 -24.61 -8.81 5.14
N VAL A 299 -23.45 -8.40 5.66
CA VAL A 299 -22.50 -7.53 4.96
C VAL A 299 -21.89 -8.25 3.76
N SER A 300 -21.50 -9.52 3.90
CA SER A 300 -20.96 -10.31 2.79
C SER A 300 -21.97 -10.46 1.66
N ALA A 301 -23.26 -10.69 1.97
CA ALA A 301 -24.30 -10.77 0.95
C ALA A 301 -24.45 -9.46 0.17
N VAL A 302 -24.42 -8.32 0.86
CA VAL A 302 -24.47 -7.00 0.21
C VAL A 302 -23.21 -6.75 -0.63
N LEU A 303 -22.04 -7.17 -0.17
CA LEU A 303 -20.80 -7.08 -0.96
C LEU A 303 -20.85 -7.93 -2.23
N MET A 304 -21.41 -9.13 -2.17
CA MET A 304 -21.60 -9.95 -3.36
C MET A 304 -22.53 -9.30 -4.40
N GLU A 305 -23.53 -8.54 -3.94
CA GLU A 305 -24.47 -7.82 -4.82
C GLU A 305 -23.87 -6.54 -5.38
N ARG A 306 -23.21 -5.71 -4.52
CA ARG A 306 -22.78 -4.34 -4.86
C ARG A 306 -21.31 -4.25 -5.28
N GLU A 307 -20.51 -5.29 -5.01
CA GLU A 307 -19.05 -5.38 -5.19
C GLU A 307 -18.24 -4.37 -4.36
N LYS A 308 -18.87 -3.30 -3.88
CA LYS A 308 -18.26 -2.22 -3.12
C LYS A 308 -19.27 -1.59 -2.18
N ILE A 309 -18.88 -1.33 -0.94
CA ILE A 309 -19.67 -0.56 0.03
C ILE A 309 -18.80 0.49 0.71
N SER A 310 -19.41 1.67 0.99
CA SER A 310 -18.77 2.73 1.75
C SER A 310 -18.78 2.45 3.26
N GLY A 311 -17.94 3.16 4.02
CA GLY A 311 -17.93 3.07 5.49
C GLY A 311 -19.26 3.46 6.14
N GLU A 312 -19.99 4.41 5.56
CA GLU A 312 -21.32 4.80 6.04
C GLU A 312 -22.36 3.71 5.80
N GLU A 313 -22.35 3.08 4.63
CA GLU A 313 -23.20 1.93 4.31
C GLU A 313 -22.87 0.74 5.21
N PHE A 314 -21.57 0.45 5.42
CA PHE A 314 -21.12 -0.59 6.34
C PHE A 314 -21.62 -0.32 7.75
N LYS A 315 -21.45 0.90 8.28
CA LYS A 315 -21.94 1.29 9.60
C LYS A 315 -23.46 1.12 9.72
N THR A 316 -24.22 1.54 8.70
CA THR A 316 -25.67 1.34 8.65
C THR A 316 -26.05 -0.15 8.77
N LEU A 317 -25.33 -1.03 8.09
CA LEU A 317 -25.56 -2.49 8.15
C LEU A 317 -25.25 -3.03 9.55
N MET A 318 -24.16 -2.57 10.19
CA MET A 318 -23.76 -2.98 11.53
C MET A 318 -24.74 -2.51 12.61
N GLU A 319 -25.35 -1.34 12.45
CA GLU A 319 -26.39 -0.79 13.33
C GLU A 319 -27.80 -1.41 13.09
N GLY A 320 -27.90 -2.44 12.26
CA GLY A 320 -29.15 -3.16 11.98
C GLY A 320 -30.00 -2.54 10.86
N GLY A 321 -29.56 -1.43 10.24
CA GLY A 321 -30.24 -0.78 9.13
C GLY A 321 -30.25 -1.61 7.86
N THR A 322 -30.98 -1.14 6.84
CA THR A 322 -31.02 -1.70 5.49
C THR A 322 -30.61 -0.64 4.50
N LEU A 323 -29.89 -1.03 3.47
CA LEU A 323 -29.50 -0.11 2.39
C LEU A 323 -30.64 0.01 1.35
N PRO A 324 -30.75 1.16 0.67
CA PRO A 324 -31.68 1.31 -0.45
C PRO A 324 -31.34 0.31 -1.56
N PRO A 325 -32.32 -0.08 -2.40
CA PRO A 325 -32.08 -0.99 -3.52
C PRO A 325 -30.93 -0.50 -4.40
N TYR A 326 -30.05 -1.40 -4.79
CA TYR A 326 -28.92 -1.08 -5.67
C TYR A 326 -29.42 -0.83 -7.09
N ASP A 327 -29.24 0.38 -7.59
CA ASP A 327 -29.60 0.76 -8.95
C ASP A 327 -28.45 0.40 -9.90
N ILE A 328 -28.54 -0.77 -10.53
CA ILE A 328 -27.53 -1.29 -11.48
C ILE A 328 -27.27 -0.31 -12.65
N GLY A 329 -28.17 0.66 -12.90
CA GLY A 329 -28.02 1.68 -13.97
C GLY A 329 -27.08 2.82 -13.66
N LYS A 330 -26.60 2.98 -12.41
CA LYS A 330 -25.67 4.06 -12.00
C LYS A 330 -24.25 3.61 -11.70
N GLY A 331 -24.01 2.30 -11.63
CA GLY A 331 -22.66 1.73 -11.59
C GLY A 331 -22.16 1.57 -13.04
N GLU A 332 -21.08 2.28 -13.39
CA GLU A 332 -20.43 2.22 -14.68
C GLU A 332 -19.92 0.80 -14.98
N THR A 333 -20.74 0.00 -15.69
CA THR A 333 -20.23 -1.02 -16.58
C THR A 333 -20.86 -0.80 -17.95
N ALA A 334 -20.36 0.17 -18.68
CA ALA A 334 -20.45 0.08 -20.13
C ALA A 334 -19.59 -1.15 -20.54
N LYS A 335 -20.20 -2.31 -20.64
CA LYS A 335 -19.64 -3.38 -21.48
C LYS A 335 -19.34 -2.73 -22.83
N PRO A 336 -18.12 -2.85 -23.37
CA PRO A 336 -17.91 -2.49 -24.76
C PRO A 336 -18.81 -3.43 -25.57
N GLU A 337 -19.84 -2.88 -26.19
CA GLU A 337 -20.56 -3.57 -27.26
C GLU A 337 -19.51 -4.03 -28.27
N ALA A 338 -19.46 -5.33 -28.52
CA ALA A 338 -18.68 -5.87 -29.62
C ALA A 338 -19.15 -5.16 -30.90
N PRO A 339 -18.25 -4.62 -31.75
CA PRO A 339 -18.66 -3.99 -32.99
C PRO A 339 -19.41 -5.02 -33.81
N ALA A 340 -20.62 -4.66 -34.24
CA ALA A 340 -21.42 -5.44 -35.16
C ALA A 340 -20.58 -5.79 -36.41
N PRO A 341 -20.72 -6.98 -36.99
CA PRO A 341 -19.96 -7.35 -38.16
C PRO A 341 -20.37 -6.46 -39.34
N GLY A 342 -19.56 -5.42 -39.57
CA GLY A 342 -19.68 -4.58 -40.76
C GLY A 342 -19.26 -5.37 -41.98
N ASN A 343 -20.07 -5.31 -43.01
CA ASN A 343 -19.85 -5.87 -44.36
C ASN A 343 -18.43 -5.47 -44.83
N ALA A 344 -17.54 -6.45 -44.89
CA ALA A 344 -16.25 -6.29 -45.53
C ALA A 344 -16.44 -6.40 -47.04
N GLU A 345 -16.26 -5.31 -47.77
CA GLU A 345 -15.98 -5.35 -49.19
C GLU A 345 -14.62 -6.02 -49.46
N PRO A 346 -14.49 -6.81 -50.54
CA PRO A 346 -13.27 -7.57 -50.81
C PRO A 346 -12.15 -6.63 -51.27
N VAL A 347 -11.07 -6.53 -50.48
CA VAL A 347 -9.85 -5.83 -50.90
C VAL A 347 -9.08 -6.71 -51.88
N GLN A 348 -8.77 -6.16 -53.05
CA GLN A 348 -7.90 -6.78 -54.06
C GLN A 348 -6.44 -6.88 -53.54
N PRO A 349 -5.71 -7.95 -53.92
CA PRO A 349 -4.33 -8.12 -53.48
C PRO A 349 -3.41 -7.11 -54.15
N ALA A 350 -2.62 -6.38 -53.36
CA ALA A 350 -1.54 -5.53 -53.83
C ALA A 350 -0.34 -6.37 -54.28
N GLU A 351 0.24 -6.02 -55.42
CA GLU A 351 1.44 -6.60 -56.01
C GLU A 351 2.63 -6.56 -55.04
N GLN A 352 3.33 -7.69 -54.98
CA GLN A 352 4.58 -7.86 -54.23
C GLN A 352 5.69 -7.08 -54.92
N THR A 353 6.20 -6.07 -54.31
CA THR A 353 7.48 -5.43 -54.70
C THR A 353 8.63 -6.19 -54.04
N GLU A 354 9.46 -6.84 -54.86
CA GLU A 354 10.69 -7.50 -54.46
C GLU A 354 11.64 -6.53 -53.71
N THR A 355 11.94 -6.85 -52.49
CA THR A 355 12.97 -6.14 -51.72
C THR A 355 14.27 -6.90 -51.83
N GLN A 356 15.24 -6.29 -52.49
CA GLN A 356 16.62 -6.76 -52.63
C GLN A 356 17.27 -6.95 -51.24
N GLN A 357 17.94 -8.09 -51.08
CA GLN A 357 18.82 -8.41 -49.94
C GLN A 357 20.04 -7.50 -49.94
N PRO A 358 20.49 -6.99 -48.79
CA PRO A 358 21.82 -6.39 -48.64
C PRO A 358 22.89 -7.51 -48.56
N ALA A 359 23.98 -7.30 -49.25
CA ALA A 359 25.16 -8.18 -49.32
C ALA A 359 25.86 -8.34 -47.97
N GLU A 360 26.35 -9.57 -47.72
CA GLU A 360 27.21 -9.91 -46.59
C GLU A 360 28.58 -9.18 -46.74
N PRO A 361 29.18 -8.72 -45.60
CA PRO A 361 30.57 -8.26 -45.65
C PRO A 361 31.57 -9.42 -45.61
N ASP A 362 32.48 -9.37 -46.56
CA ASP A 362 33.64 -10.23 -46.77
C ASP A 362 34.56 -10.22 -45.53
N ASN A 363 34.83 -11.40 -44.99
CA ASN A 363 35.66 -11.63 -43.82
C ASN A 363 37.01 -12.22 -44.28
N THR A 364 37.92 -11.38 -44.81
CA THR A 364 39.29 -11.73 -45.04
C THR A 364 40.18 -11.23 -43.91
N GLN A 365 40.59 -12.16 -43.06
CA GLN A 365 41.73 -11.97 -42.13
C GLN A 365 43.05 -11.83 -42.92
N PRO A 366 43.96 -10.97 -42.52
CA PRO A 366 45.38 -11.14 -42.85
C PRO A 366 46.13 -11.82 -41.70
N ASP A 367 46.76 -12.95 -42.04
CA ASP A 367 47.88 -13.50 -41.31
C ASP A 367 49.01 -12.46 -41.19
N THR A 368 49.54 -12.30 -39.98
CA THR A 368 50.91 -11.82 -39.80
C THR A 368 51.58 -12.47 -38.60
N GLN A 369 52.59 -13.21 -38.91
CA GLN A 369 53.70 -13.64 -38.05
C GLN A 369 54.44 -12.40 -37.54
N GLU A 370 54.76 -12.33 -36.27
CA GLU A 370 56.02 -12.30 -35.54
C GLU A 370 55.77 -11.98 -34.07
#